data_3176adf4a671c284ed2a9d8e57deeefc
#
_entry.id   3176adf4a671c284ed2a9d8e57deeefc
#
_cell.length_a   1.000
_cell.length_b   1.000
_cell.length_c   1.000
_cell.angle_alpha   90.00
_cell.angle_beta   90.00
_cell.angle_gamma   90.00
#
_symmetry.space_group_name_H-M   'P 1'
#
loop_
_entity.id
_entity.type
_entity.pdbx_description
1 polymer ?
#
loop_
_entity_poly.entity_id
_entity_poly.type
_entity_poly.pdbx_seq_one_letter_code
_entity_poly.pdbx_strand_id
1 'polypeptide(L)'
;VQKIVLSDILPEIFAGSSLQSDVWQTDVEFDKGRKYLVQADSGKGKSSLFGYVYGYRSDFEGKIFFDTTDIVTIDDKHWDSIRKHSLSILFQDLKIFPELTAWENIQLKNKLTHHKSDSDIRRLLNRLEIADKADKLCEKLSWGQQQRVAIVRAVCQPFDFILL
;
A
#
# COMPACT_ATOMS: atom_id res chain seq x y z
N VAL A 1 10.22 4.33 9.13
CA VAL A 1 9.99 2.96 9.62
C VAL A 1 11.09 2.07 9.07
N GLN A 2 11.83 1.36 9.94
CA GLN A 2 12.91 0.46 9.53
C GLN A 2 12.45 -1.00 9.52
N LYS A 3 11.49 -1.32 10.39
CA LYS A 3 10.96 -2.67 10.56
C LYS A 3 9.46 -2.62 10.85
N ILE A 4 8.72 -3.59 10.31
CA ILE A 4 7.34 -3.90 10.69
C ILE A 4 7.35 -5.26 11.36
N VAL A 5 6.80 -5.35 12.57
CA VAL A 5 6.70 -6.61 13.32
C VAL A 5 5.23 -6.93 13.54
N LEU A 6 4.85 -8.13 13.17
CA LEU A 6 3.56 -8.74 13.51
C LEU A 6 3.82 -9.69 14.69
N SER A 7 3.10 -9.56 15.77
CA SER A 7 3.21 -10.44 16.92
C SER A 7 1.87 -11.06 17.25
N ASP A 8 1.78 -12.35 17.01
CA ASP A 8 0.60 -13.20 17.28
C ASP A 8 -0.71 -12.65 16.68
N ILE A 9 -0.63 -12.10 15.45
CA ILE A 9 -1.79 -11.50 14.79
C ILE A 9 -2.78 -12.56 14.34
N LEU A 10 -4.05 -12.38 14.71
CA LEU A 10 -5.16 -13.20 14.23
C LEU A 10 -6.33 -12.29 13.79
N PRO A 11 -6.73 -12.30 12.50
CA PRO A 11 -7.96 -11.64 12.08
C PRO A 11 -9.19 -12.20 12.81
N GLU A 12 -10.08 -11.35 13.30
CA GLU A 12 -11.30 -11.77 14.03
C GLU A 12 -12.13 -12.78 13.24
N ILE A 13 -12.16 -12.67 11.91
CA ILE A 13 -12.89 -13.62 11.03
C ILE A 13 -12.36 -15.06 11.14
N PHE A 14 -11.14 -15.26 11.63
CA PHE A 14 -10.53 -16.57 11.80
C PHE A 14 -10.51 -17.04 13.27
N ALA A 15 -11.12 -16.29 14.18
CA ALA A 15 -11.22 -16.69 15.58
C ALA A 15 -11.88 -18.07 15.72
N GLY A 16 -11.24 -18.97 16.47
CA GLY A 16 -11.73 -20.36 16.67
C GLY A 16 -11.48 -21.30 15.47
N SER A 17 -10.83 -20.85 14.40
CA SER A 17 -10.46 -21.68 13.26
C SER A 17 -9.04 -22.24 13.44
N SER A 18 -8.84 -23.51 13.04
CA SER A 18 -7.47 -24.06 12.92
C SER A 18 -6.85 -23.56 11.62
N LEU A 19 -5.85 -22.69 11.71
CA LEU A 19 -5.13 -22.15 10.57
C LEU A 19 -3.74 -22.75 10.49
N GLN A 20 -3.35 -23.18 9.29
CA GLN A 20 -1.95 -23.41 8.96
C GLN A 20 -1.45 -22.15 8.23
N SER A 21 -0.60 -21.36 8.87
CA SER A 21 -0.14 -20.08 8.36
C SER A 21 1.23 -19.74 8.93
N ASP A 22 2.08 -19.18 8.08
CA ASP A 22 3.39 -18.64 8.50
C ASP A 22 3.28 -17.16 8.93
N VAL A 23 2.07 -16.59 8.92
CA VAL A 23 1.80 -15.18 9.23
C VAL A 23 0.86 -15.04 10.42
N TRP A 24 -0.26 -15.79 10.41
CA TRP A 24 -1.25 -15.71 11.47
C TRP A 24 -0.84 -16.54 12.68
N GLN A 25 -0.98 -15.98 13.88
CA GLN A 25 -0.60 -16.56 15.16
C GLN A 25 0.91 -16.93 15.23
N THR A 26 1.73 -16.12 14.56
CA THR A 26 3.19 -16.25 14.59
C THR A 26 3.83 -14.87 14.68
N ASP A 27 5.11 -14.82 15.04
CA ASP A 27 5.89 -13.59 14.97
C ASP A 27 6.55 -13.47 13.60
N VAL A 28 6.26 -12.38 12.90
CA VAL A 28 6.80 -12.10 11.56
C VAL A 28 7.43 -10.72 11.52
N GLU A 29 8.61 -10.62 10.93
CA GLU A 29 9.32 -9.36 10.76
C GLU A 29 9.54 -9.03 9.29
N PHE A 30 9.26 -7.78 8.93
CA PHE A 30 9.56 -7.23 7.62
C PHE A 30 10.56 -6.09 7.77
N ASP A 31 11.75 -6.27 7.19
CA ASP A 31 12.80 -5.26 7.20
C ASP A 31 12.71 -4.35 5.98
N LYS A 32 12.96 -3.06 6.18
CA LYS A 32 13.08 -2.09 5.09
C LYS A 32 14.15 -2.52 4.07
N GLY A 33 13.85 -2.31 2.80
CA GLY A 33 14.75 -2.61 1.69
C GLY A 33 14.75 -4.08 1.27
N ARG A 34 14.00 -4.96 1.93
CA ARG A 34 13.80 -6.36 1.51
C ARG A 34 12.50 -6.50 0.70
N LYS A 35 12.44 -7.58 -0.07
CA LYS A 35 11.24 -7.96 -0.83
C LYS A 35 10.65 -9.22 -0.20
N TYR A 36 9.37 -9.18 0.09
CA TYR A 36 8.63 -10.29 0.65
C TYR A 36 7.47 -10.65 -0.29
N LEU A 37 7.25 -11.93 -0.49
CA LEU A 37 6.09 -12.46 -1.22
C LEU A 37 5.13 -13.08 -0.20
N VAL A 38 3.95 -12.49 -0.07
CA VAL A 38 2.86 -13.05 0.74
C VAL A 38 1.98 -13.90 -0.16
N GLN A 39 2.03 -15.21 0.04
CA GLN A 39 1.31 -16.18 -0.76
C GLN A 39 0.25 -16.91 0.08
N ALA A 40 -0.97 -16.92 -0.38
CA ALA A 40 -2.08 -17.66 0.23
C ALA A 40 -3.24 -17.79 -0.76
N ASP A 41 -4.10 -18.77 -0.53
CA ASP A 41 -5.34 -18.93 -1.29
C ASP A 41 -6.27 -17.72 -1.15
N SER A 42 -7.29 -17.65 -2.00
CA SER A 42 -8.33 -16.64 -1.90
C SER A 42 -9.07 -16.78 -0.55
N GLY A 43 -9.40 -15.65 0.07
CA GLY A 43 -10.10 -15.64 1.36
C GLY A 43 -9.23 -15.91 2.60
N LYS A 44 -7.94 -16.16 2.44
CA LYS A 44 -7.02 -16.43 3.57
C LYS A 44 -6.40 -15.18 4.21
N GLY A 45 -6.98 -13.99 3.98
CA GLY A 45 -6.62 -12.78 4.71
C GLY A 45 -5.50 -11.91 4.14
N LYS A 46 -4.99 -12.14 2.90
CA LYS A 46 -3.95 -11.28 2.30
C LYS A 46 -4.31 -9.79 2.31
N SER A 47 -5.51 -9.45 1.86
CA SER A 47 -6.00 -8.05 1.87
C SER A 47 -6.22 -7.52 3.27
N SER A 48 -6.55 -8.40 4.24
CA SER A 48 -6.67 -8.03 5.66
C SER A 48 -5.31 -7.64 6.24
N LEU A 49 -4.26 -8.43 5.96
CA LEU A 49 -2.90 -8.10 6.37
C LEU A 49 -2.48 -6.71 5.89
N PHE A 50 -2.72 -6.40 4.62
CA PHE A 50 -2.42 -5.07 4.07
C PHE A 50 -3.26 -3.99 4.74
N GLY A 51 -4.53 -4.28 5.05
CA GLY A 51 -5.42 -3.38 5.78
C GLY A 51 -4.92 -3.06 7.18
N TYR A 52 -4.45 -4.07 7.90
CA TYR A 52 -3.91 -3.92 9.25
C TYR A 52 -2.60 -3.12 9.24
N VAL A 53 -1.65 -3.51 8.39
CA VAL A 53 -0.36 -2.80 8.27
C VAL A 53 -0.55 -1.36 7.80
N TYR A 54 -1.49 -1.08 6.90
CA TYR A 54 -1.76 0.29 6.43
C TYR A 54 -2.66 1.09 7.39
N GLY A 55 -3.21 0.44 8.42
CA GLY A 55 -3.98 1.07 9.49
C GLY A 55 -5.38 1.54 9.10
N TYR A 56 -6.04 0.89 8.11
CA TYR A 56 -7.46 1.15 7.80
C TYR A 56 -8.40 0.04 8.30
N ARG A 57 -7.84 -1.02 8.88
CA ARG A 57 -8.57 -2.10 9.58
C ARG A 57 -7.92 -2.34 10.93
N SER A 58 -8.75 -2.69 11.92
CA SER A 58 -8.33 -2.97 13.30
C SER A 58 -9.01 -4.20 13.90
N ASP A 59 -9.72 -5.00 13.07
CA ASP A 59 -10.44 -6.20 13.46
C ASP A 59 -9.49 -7.43 13.54
N PHE A 60 -8.53 -7.34 14.46
CA PHE A 60 -7.56 -8.40 14.74
C PHE A 60 -7.18 -8.44 16.22
N GLU A 61 -6.76 -9.60 16.69
CA GLU A 61 -6.05 -9.81 17.94
C GLU A 61 -4.54 -9.81 17.71
N GLY A 62 -3.74 -9.66 18.77
CA GLY A 62 -2.27 -9.55 18.69
C GLY A 62 -1.79 -8.11 18.56
N LYS A 63 -0.56 -7.91 18.10
CA LYS A 63 0.06 -6.58 18.00
C LYS A 63 0.84 -6.39 16.71
N ILE A 64 0.83 -5.17 16.21
CA ILE A 64 1.67 -4.74 15.08
C ILE A 64 2.53 -3.58 15.56
N PHE A 65 3.82 -3.66 15.28
CA PHE A 65 4.77 -2.61 15.64
C PHE A 65 5.42 -2.02 14.39
N PHE A 66 5.59 -0.71 14.39
CA PHE A 66 6.51 0.00 13.51
C PHE A 66 7.73 0.38 14.33
N ASP A 67 8.85 -0.28 14.05
CA ASP A 67 10.05 -0.27 14.89
C ASP A 67 9.70 -0.73 16.32
N THR A 68 9.57 0.17 17.28
CA THR A 68 9.18 -0.11 18.66
C THR A 68 7.79 0.41 19.03
N THR A 69 7.09 1.06 18.08
CA THR A 69 5.80 1.71 18.34
C THR A 69 4.66 0.79 17.97
N ASP A 70 3.81 0.44 18.96
CA ASP A 70 2.57 -0.30 18.68
C ASP A 70 1.61 0.58 17.87
N ILE A 71 1.13 0.08 16.74
CA ILE A 71 0.31 0.88 15.80
C ILE A 71 -1.02 1.34 16.38
N VAL A 72 -1.56 0.68 17.41
CA VAL A 72 -2.81 1.10 18.07
C VAL A 72 -2.63 2.35 18.92
N THR A 73 -1.39 2.71 19.25
CA THR A 73 -1.06 3.93 19.99
C THR A 73 -0.79 5.14 19.10
N ILE A 74 -0.77 4.94 17.78
CA ILE A 74 -0.47 5.99 16.81
C ILE A 74 -1.72 6.85 16.58
N ASP A 75 -1.61 8.14 16.85
CA ASP A 75 -2.68 9.10 16.57
C ASP A 75 -2.82 9.43 15.06
N ASP A 76 -3.91 10.11 14.71
CA ASP A 76 -4.24 10.44 13.32
C ASP A 76 -3.16 11.27 12.62
N LYS A 77 -2.49 12.19 13.34
CA LYS A 77 -1.44 13.06 12.77
C LYS A 77 -0.20 12.24 12.44
N HIS A 78 0.18 11.33 13.31
CA HIS A 78 1.31 10.44 13.07
C HIS A 78 0.98 9.43 11.97
N TRP A 79 -0.24 8.89 11.92
CA TRP A 79 -0.69 8.05 10.81
C TRP A 79 -0.63 8.78 9.46
N ASP A 80 -1.08 10.04 9.41
CA ASP A 80 -0.98 10.86 8.20
C ASP A 80 0.48 11.02 7.73
N SER A 81 1.39 11.27 8.66
CA SER A 81 2.82 11.36 8.38
C SER A 81 3.40 10.03 7.87
N ILE A 82 3.07 8.92 8.51
CA ILE A 82 3.52 7.58 8.11
C ILE A 82 3.03 7.26 6.69
N ARG A 83 1.75 7.50 6.39
CA ARG A 83 1.16 7.27 5.06
C ARG A 83 1.70 8.21 3.98
N LYS A 84 2.24 9.37 4.35
CA LYS A 84 2.88 10.30 3.41
C LYS A 84 4.34 9.96 3.12
N HIS A 85 5.08 9.42 4.11
CA HIS A 85 6.52 9.35 4.02
C HIS A 85 7.12 7.94 4.16
N SER A 86 6.38 7.00 4.76
CA SER A 86 6.92 5.68 5.09
C SER A 86 6.14 4.50 4.50
N LEU A 87 4.84 4.64 4.32
CA LEU A 87 4.01 3.56 3.77
C LEU A 87 3.32 3.98 2.48
N SER A 88 3.47 3.18 1.44
CA SER A 88 2.66 3.28 0.23
C SER A 88 1.87 2.00 0.00
N ILE A 89 0.72 2.10 -0.66
CA ILE A 89 -0.14 0.96 -0.99
C ILE A 89 -0.74 1.11 -2.38
N LEU A 90 -0.79 -0.02 -3.10
CA LEU A 90 -1.60 -0.20 -4.29
C LEU A 90 -2.85 -1.00 -3.89
N PHE A 91 -4.00 -0.34 -3.84
CA PHE A 91 -5.26 -1.01 -3.55
C PHE A 91 -5.69 -1.92 -4.70
N GLN A 92 -6.31 -3.05 -4.37
CA GLN A 92 -6.82 -4.00 -5.37
C GLN A 92 -7.87 -3.36 -6.31
N ASP A 93 -8.71 -2.46 -5.79
CA ASP A 93 -9.68 -1.68 -6.55
C ASP A 93 -9.11 -0.38 -7.12
N LEU A 94 -7.78 -0.26 -7.13
CA LEU A 94 -6.96 0.84 -7.64
C LEU A 94 -7.23 2.22 -7.02
N LYS A 95 -8.42 2.49 -6.48
CA LYS A 95 -8.85 3.79 -5.95
C LYS A 95 -8.51 4.95 -6.92
N ILE A 96 -8.74 4.73 -8.21
CA ILE A 96 -8.58 5.74 -9.26
C ILE A 96 -9.78 6.68 -9.23
N PHE A 97 -9.54 7.97 -9.51
CA PHE A 97 -10.57 8.97 -9.76
C PHE A 97 -10.84 8.98 -11.26
N PRO A 98 -11.98 8.43 -11.72
CA PRO A 98 -12.25 8.22 -13.14
C PRO A 98 -12.38 9.55 -13.92
N GLU A 99 -12.84 10.61 -13.26
CA GLU A 99 -13.03 11.97 -13.79
C GLU A 99 -11.73 12.77 -13.92
N LEU A 100 -10.64 12.30 -13.36
CA LEU A 100 -9.32 12.90 -13.49
C LEU A 100 -8.50 12.22 -14.59
N THR A 101 -7.60 12.96 -15.21
CA THR A 101 -6.62 12.41 -16.13
C THR A 101 -5.64 11.47 -15.41
N ALA A 102 -4.90 10.66 -16.16
CA ALA A 102 -3.86 9.83 -15.60
C ALA A 102 -2.79 10.67 -14.88
N TRP A 103 -2.40 11.79 -15.45
CA TRP A 103 -1.47 12.73 -14.85
C TRP A 103 -1.99 13.32 -13.54
N GLU A 104 -3.23 13.81 -13.52
CA GLU A 104 -3.86 14.38 -12.32
C GLU A 104 -3.96 13.34 -11.20
N ASN A 105 -4.38 12.11 -11.51
CA ASN A 105 -4.41 11.01 -10.53
C ASN A 105 -3.04 10.78 -9.87
N ILE A 106 -1.95 10.83 -10.65
CA ILE A 106 -0.60 10.68 -10.12
C ILE A 106 -0.20 11.88 -9.27
N GLN A 107 -0.54 13.08 -9.71
CA GLN A 107 -0.23 14.32 -9.01
C GLN A 107 -0.93 14.44 -7.65
N LEU A 108 -2.08 13.78 -7.42
CA LEU A 108 -2.74 13.75 -6.10
C LEU A 108 -1.78 13.31 -4.98
N LYS A 109 -0.94 12.30 -5.24
CA LYS A 109 0.05 11.85 -4.26
C LYS A 109 1.33 12.67 -4.31
N ASN A 110 1.82 12.97 -5.50
CA ASN A 110 3.09 13.69 -5.65
C ASN A 110 3.05 15.10 -5.04
N LYS A 111 1.94 15.83 -5.18
CA LYS A 111 1.78 17.17 -4.61
C LYS A 111 1.83 17.23 -3.08
N LEU A 112 1.59 16.11 -2.40
CA LEU A 112 1.66 16.05 -0.93
C LEU A 112 3.11 16.12 -0.41
N THR A 113 4.07 15.66 -1.21
CA THR A 113 5.46 15.49 -0.76
C THR A 113 6.48 16.05 -1.74
N HIS A 114 6.06 16.38 -2.97
CA HIS A 114 6.93 16.78 -4.08
C HIS A 114 8.12 15.81 -4.30
N HIS A 115 7.86 14.49 -4.10
CA HIS A 115 8.90 13.47 -4.11
C HIS A 115 9.52 13.23 -5.48
N LYS A 116 8.72 13.30 -6.55
CA LYS A 116 9.17 13.10 -7.92
C LYS A 116 9.09 14.39 -8.73
N SER A 117 10.09 14.64 -9.55
CA SER A 117 9.97 15.67 -10.59
C SER A 117 9.01 15.23 -11.69
N ASP A 118 8.46 16.18 -12.45
CA ASP A 118 7.61 15.86 -13.60
C ASP A 118 8.35 15.02 -14.64
N SER A 119 9.66 15.24 -14.82
CA SER A 119 10.50 14.42 -15.70
C SER A 119 10.63 12.98 -15.22
N ASP A 120 10.72 12.76 -13.90
CA ASP A 120 10.74 11.41 -13.33
C ASP A 120 9.41 10.69 -13.53
N ILE A 121 8.29 11.39 -13.30
CA ILE A 121 6.96 10.84 -13.52
C ILE A 121 6.77 10.47 -15.00
N ARG A 122 7.14 11.35 -15.93
CA ARG A 122 7.09 11.05 -17.37
C ARG A 122 7.93 9.85 -17.75
N ARG A 123 9.11 9.69 -17.15
CA ARG A 123 9.96 8.51 -17.35
C ARG A 123 9.30 7.23 -16.85
N LEU A 124 8.61 7.26 -15.69
CA LEU A 124 7.84 6.12 -15.18
C LEU A 124 6.68 5.76 -16.11
N LEU A 125 5.94 6.77 -16.60
CA LEU A 125 4.86 6.55 -17.59
C LEU A 125 5.37 5.92 -18.88
N ASN A 126 6.54 6.36 -19.39
CA ASN A 126 7.18 5.76 -20.56
C ASN A 126 7.57 4.29 -20.29
N ARG A 127 8.20 4.00 -19.15
CA ARG A 127 8.58 2.62 -18.76
C ARG A 127 7.41 1.67 -18.64
N LEU A 128 6.23 2.19 -18.30
CA LEU A 128 4.99 1.41 -18.23
C LEU A 128 4.14 1.53 -19.49
N GLU A 129 4.66 2.12 -20.58
CA GLU A 129 4.01 2.21 -21.89
C GLU A 129 2.62 2.88 -21.85
N ILE A 130 2.48 3.93 -21.03
CA ILE A 130 1.25 4.72 -20.89
C ILE A 130 1.49 6.23 -20.97
N ALA A 131 2.64 6.68 -21.47
CA ALA A 131 2.95 8.12 -21.55
C ALA A 131 1.99 8.88 -22.47
N ASP A 132 1.53 8.25 -23.56
CA ASP A 132 0.55 8.79 -24.50
C ASP A 132 -0.87 8.89 -23.90
N LYS A 133 -1.08 8.37 -22.71
CA LYS A 133 -2.34 8.41 -21.97
C LYS A 133 -2.34 9.43 -20.83
N ALA A 134 -1.23 10.14 -20.61
CA ALA A 134 -1.08 11.06 -19.46
C ALA A 134 -2.25 12.04 -19.32
N ASP A 135 -2.70 12.63 -20.44
CA ASP A 135 -3.75 13.63 -20.47
C ASP A 135 -5.16 13.03 -20.73
N LYS A 136 -5.29 11.70 -20.74
CA LYS A 136 -6.60 11.05 -20.90
C LYS A 136 -7.28 10.85 -19.55
N LEU A 137 -8.61 11.06 -19.51
CA LEU A 137 -9.44 10.73 -18.36
C LEU A 137 -9.32 9.23 -18.04
N CYS A 138 -9.20 8.91 -16.76
CA CYS A 138 -9.01 7.51 -16.33
C CYS A 138 -10.21 6.62 -16.65
N GLU A 139 -11.44 7.15 -16.71
CA GLU A 139 -12.62 6.40 -17.17
C GLU A 139 -12.50 5.85 -18.60
N LYS A 140 -11.68 6.51 -19.45
CA LYS A 140 -11.44 6.13 -20.85
C LYS A 140 -10.26 5.16 -21.02
N LEU A 141 -9.62 4.78 -19.93
CA LEU A 141 -8.50 3.85 -19.91
C LEU A 141 -8.98 2.42 -19.66
N SER A 142 -8.31 1.44 -20.27
CA SER A 142 -8.54 0.04 -19.91
C SER A 142 -8.11 -0.23 -18.47
N TRP A 143 -8.63 -1.31 -17.86
CA TRP A 143 -8.26 -1.73 -16.51
C TRP A 143 -6.73 -1.83 -16.33
N GLY A 144 -6.03 -2.46 -17.27
CA GLY A 144 -4.56 -2.56 -17.22
C GLY A 144 -3.85 -1.21 -17.30
N GLN A 145 -4.38 -0.24 -18.07
CA GLN A 145 -3.84 1.11 -18.12
C GLN A 145 -4.11 1.85 -16.79
N GLN A 146 -5.30 1.73 -16.23
CA GLN A 146 -5.62 2.29 -14.90
C GLN A 146 -4.72 1.69 -13.81
N GLN A 147 -4.44 0.38 -13.85
CA GLN A 147 -3.51 -0.28 -12.95
C GLN A 147 -2.11 0.31 -13.04
N ARG A 148 -1.59 0.54 -14.24
CA ARG A 148 -0.29 1.19 -14.46
C ARG A 148 -0.27 2.63 -13.91
N VAL A 149 -1.34 3.40 -14.09
CA VAL A 149 -1.49 4.73 -13.46
C VAL A 149 -1.44 4.62 -11.94
N ALA A 150 -2.16 3.67 -11.34
CA ALA A 150 -2.18 3.46 -9.90
C ALA A 150 -0.80 3.05 -9.34
N ILE A 151 -0.04 2.23 -10.09
CA ILE A 151 1.35 1.88 -9.75
C ILE A 151 2.23 3.14 -9.74
N VAL A 152 2.19 3.96 -10.81
CA VAL A 152 2.97 5.21 -10.85
C VAL A 152 2.59 6.12 -9.70
N ARG A 153 1.29 6.28 -9.42
CA ARG A 153 0.81 7.07 -8.28
C ARG A 153 1.37 6.56 -6.94
N ALA A 154 1.39 5.24 -6.72
CA ALA A 154 1.89 4.65 -5.49
C ALA A 154 3.39 4.91 -5.27
N VAL A 155 4.20 4.99 -6.33
CA VAL A 155 5.64 5.27 -6.22
C VAL A 155 6.00 6.77 -6.30
N CYS A 156 5.00 7.65 -6.44
CA CYS A 156 5.19 9.10 -6.47
C CYS A 156 5.19 9.75 -5.09
N GLN A 157 5.27 8.97 -4.03
CA GLN A 157 5.55 9.44 -2.66
C GLN A 157 6.79 8.72 -2.13
N PRO A 158 7.49 9.27 -1.11
CA PRO A 158 8.53 8.52 -0.42
C PRO A 158 7.90 7.35 0.35
N PHE A 159 8.63 6.25 0.47
CA PHE A 159 8.21 5.10 1.27
C PHE A 159 9.40 4.29 1.76
N ASP A 160 9.25 3.72 2.94
CA ASP A 160 10.13 2.69 3.50
C ASP A 160 9.59 1.31 3.10
N PHE A 161 8.25 1.17 3.06
CA PHE A 161 7.52 -0.03 2.62
C PHE A 161 6.45 0.34 1.59
N ILE A 162 6.32 -0.52 0.59
CA ILE A 162 5.24 -0.46 -0.39
C ILE A 162 4.50 -1.80 -0.44
N LEU A 163 3.20 -1.77 -0.31
CA LEU A 163 2.28 -2.91 -0.37
C LEU A 163 1.66 -2.96 -1.78
N LEU A 164 1.88 -4.06 -2.52
CA LEU A 164 1.47 -4.21 -3.91
C LEU A 164 0.56 -5.43 -4.11
#